data_00aadf7c871fcc6ef9f0bd8394e20a98
#
_entry.id   00aadf7c871fcc6ef9f0bd8394e20a98
#
_cell.length_a   1.000
_cell.length_b   1.000
_cell.length_c   1.000
_cell.angle_alpha   90.00
_cell.angle_beta   90.00
_cell.angle_gamma   90.00
#
_symmetry.space_group_name_H-M   'P 1'
#
loop_
_entity.id
_entity.type
_entity.pdbx_description
1 polymer ?
#
loop_
_entity_poly.entity_id
_entity_poly.type
_entity_poly.pdbx_seq_one_letter_code
_entity_poly.pdbx_strand_id
1 'polypeptide(L)'
;MSIRATAATPGLLAYLRGINPAEHPALARLRERTAQHRMGKMAVAPEQAAVLAWLVRLTDAENYLEIGVFTGYSSTAVALALPEHGRVTACDINAAYTEYAREAWQEAGVAHKISLHLQPAIFTLDELLAAGRADSYDLAF
;
A
#
# COMPACT_ATOMS: atom_id res chain seq x y z
N MET A 1 -20.93 3.91 26.47
CA MET A 1 -19.76 3.68 25.62
C MET A 1 -19.21 2.27 25.87
N SER A 2 -19.04 1.45 24.85
CA SER A 2 -18.45 0.10 25.04
C SER A 2 -16.92 0.28 25.18
N ILE A 3 -16.38 -0.24 26.29
CA ILE A 3 -14.93 -0.24 26.56
C ILE A 3 -14.24 -1.42 25.84
N ARG A 4 -15.01 -2.31 25.24
CA ARG A 4 -14.47 -3.50 24.55
C ARG A 4 -14.34 -3.24 23.06
N ALA A 5 -13.16 -3.51 22.50
CA ALA A 5 -12.97 -3.52 21.06
C ALA A 5 -13.86 -4.60 20.41
N THR A 6 -14.40 -4.30 19.25
CA THR A 6 -15.15 -5.27 18.46
C THR A 6 -14.19 -6.34 17.93
N ALA A 7 -14.50 -7.60 18.19
CA ALA A 7 -13.71 -8.70 17.66
C ALA A 7 -13.87 -8.81 16.13
N ALA A 8 -12.76 -9.01 15.42
CA ALA A 8 -12.76 -9.28 13.99
C ALA A 8 -13.25 -10.72 13.73
N THR A 9 -14.55 -10.95 13.80
CA THR A 9 -15.15 -12.26 13.52
C THR A 9 -15.17 -12.54 12.01
N PRO A 10 -15.21 -13.83 11.58
CA PRO A 10 -15.36 -14.17 10.17
C PRO A 10 -16.58 -13.52 9.51
N GLY A 11 -17.70 -13.41 10.22
CA GLY A 11 -18.90 -12.75 9.73
C GLY A 11 -18.72 -11.24 9.51
N LEU A 12 -18.01 -10.54 10.42
CA LEU A 12 -17.69 -9.13 10.24
C LEU A 12 -16.74 -8.91 9.07
N LEU A 13 -15.73 -9.76 8.91
CA LEU A 13 -14.80 -9.66 7.77
C LEU A 13 -15.52 -9.93 6.44
N ALA A 14 -16.42 -10.91 6.39
CA ALA A 14 -17.24 -11.17 5.21
C ALA A 14 -18.15 -9.98 4.86
N TYR A 15 -18.76 -9.35 5.85
CA TYR A 15 -19.55 -8.13 5.66
C TYR A 15 -18.70 -6.98 5.10
N LEU A 16 -17.55 -6.71 5.71
CA LEU A 16 -16.64 -5.64 5.24
C LEU A 16 -16.19 -5.88 3.80
N ARG A 17 -15.86 -7.11 3.43
CA ARG A 17 -15.52 -7.46 2.04
C ARG A 17 -16.69 -7.26 1.08
N GLY A 18 -17.91 -7.52 1.55
CA GLY A 18 -19.12 -7.36 0.74
C GLY A 18 -19.50 -5.91 0.45
N ILE A 19 -19.13 -4.97 1.33
CA ILE A 19 -19.43 -3.53 1.15
C ILE A 19 -18.27 -2.75 0.50
N ASN A 20 -17.07 -3.31 0.47
CA ASN A 20 -15.92 -2.71 -0.19
C ASN A 20 -16.05 -2.81 -1.73
N PRO A 21 -15.45 -1.89 -2.49
CA PRO A 21 -15.29 -2.07 -3.92
C PRO A 21 -14.62 -3.40 -4.26
N ALA A 22 -14.96 -3.97 -5.42
CA ALA A 22 -14.34 -5.20 -5.89
C ALA A 22 -12.82 -5.07 -5.93
N GLU A 23 -12.12 -6.08 -5.42
CA GLU A 23 -10.66 -6.13 -5.44
C GLU A 23 -10.16 -6.14 -6.89
N HIS A 24 -9.18 -5.27 -7.20
CA HIS A 24 -8.57 -5.25 -8.52
C HIS A 24 -7.91 -6.61 -8.84
N PRO A 25 -8.01 -7.16 -10.07
CA PRO A 25 -7.46 -8.48 -10.39
C PRO A 25 -5.97 -8.66 -10.07
N ALA A 26 -5.14 -7.62 -10.26
CA ALA A 26 -3.73 -7.65 -9.90
C ALA A 26 -3.53 -7.80 -8.38
N LEU A 27 -4.35 -7.13 -7.56
CA LEU A 27 -4.31 -7.28 -6.09
C LEU A 27 -4.73 -8.68 -5.65
N ALA A 28 -5.77 -9.25 -6.25
CA ALA A 28 -6.20 -10.61 -5.94
C ALA A 28 -5.09 -11.63 -6.21
N ARG A 29 -4.45 -11.57 -7.39
CA ARG A 29 -3.32 -12.45 -7.73
C ARG A 29 -2.12 -12.25 -6.81
N LEU A 30 -1.78 -10.99 -6.51
CA LEU A 30 -0.70 -10.68 -5.59
C LEU A 30 -0.96 -11.26 -4.20
N ARG A 31 -2.17 -11.10 -3.68
CA ARG A 31 -2.57 -11.65 -2.37
C ARG A 31 -2.46 -13.17 -2.34
N GLU A 32 -2.91 -13.86 -3.38
CA GLU A 32 -2.81 -15.31 -3.48
C GLU A 32 -1.36 -15.79 -3.52
N ARG A 33 -0.50 -15.14 -4.31
CA ARG A 33 0.94 -15.42 -4.35
C ARG A 33 1.61 -15.14 -3.00
N THR A 34 1.29 -14.01 -2.38
CA THR A 34 1.85 -13.61 -1.09
C THR A 34 1.44 -14.58 0.03
N ALA A 35 0.22 -15.12 0.00
CA ALA A 35 -0.24 -16.11 0.98
C ALA A 35 0.61 -17.39 0.98
N GLN A 36 1.24 -17.74 -0.14
CA GLN A 36 2.15 -18.89 -0.26
C GLN A 36 3.58 -18.55 0.19
N HIS A 37 3.89 -17.28 0.39
CA HIS A 37 5.21 -16.85 0.83
C HIS A 37 5.40 -17.15 2.32
N ARG A 38 6.61 -17.59 2.73
CA ARG A 38 6.95 -17.88 4.14
C ARG A 38 6.59 -16.73 5.09
N MET A 39 6.74 -15.50 4.63
CA MET A 39 6.43 -14.29 5.38
C MET A 39 5.08 -13.68 5.02
N GLY A 40 4.17 -14.42 4.39
CA GLY A 40 2.88 -13.92 3.91
C GLY A 40 2.02 -13.20 4.95
N LYS A 41 2.23 -13.50 6.24
CA LYS A 41 1.56 -12.82 7.37
C LYS A 41 1.95 -11.35 7.53
N MET A 42 3.00 -10.88 6.87
CA MET A 42 3.39 -9.46 6.87
C MET A 42 2.54 -8.61 5.92
N ALA A 43 1.80 -9.23 5.02
CA ALA A 43 0.97 -8.51 4.07
C ALA A 43 -0.19 -7.77 4.77
N VAL A 44 -0.47 -6.59 4.26
CA VAL A 44 -1.65 -5.81 4.65
C VAL A 44 -2.92 -6.57 4.27
N ALA A 45 -3.91 -6.57 5.17
CA ALA A 45 -5.20 -7.18 4.90
C ALA A 45 -5.98 -6.39 3.81
N PRO A 46 -6.81 -7.07 2.98
CA PRO A 46 -7.62 -6.38 1.98
C PRO A 46 -8.50 -5.26 2.54
N GLU A 47 -9.05 -5.45 3.72
CA GLU A 47 -9.87 -4.46 4.41
C GLU A 47 -9.06 -3.22 4.81
N GLN A 48 -7.81 -3.39 5.21
CA GLN A 48 -6.91 -2.28 5.54
C GLN A 48 -6.49 -1.53 4.28
N ALA A 49 -6.18 -2.21 3.19
CA ALA A 49 -5.87 -1.58 1.91
C ALA A 49 -7.06 -0.79 1.35
N ALA A 50 -8.29 -1.29 1.54
CA ALA A 50 -9.51 -0.57 1.17
C ALA A 50 -9.65 0.74 1.97
N VAL A 51 -9.31 0.74 3.26
CA VAL A 51 -9.29 1.97 4.09
C VAL A 51 -8.22 2.95 3.60
N LEU A 52 -7.02 2.49 3.27
CA LEU A 52 -5.97 3.34 2.69
C LEU A 52 -6.42 3.99 1.39
N ALA A 53 -7.01 3.20 0.47
CA ALA A 53 -7.55 3.70 -0.79
C ALA A 53 -8.70 4.69 -0.58
N TRP A 54 -9.52 4.49 0.44
CA TRP A 54 -10.59 5.44 0.81
C TRP A 54 -10.02 6.74 1.38
N LEU A 55 -9.00 6.67 2.25
CA LEU A 55 -8.32 7.85 2.78
C LEU A 55 -7.69 8.69 1.67
N VAL A 56 -7.03 8.06 0.70
CA VAL A 56 -6.49 8.76 -0.50
C VAL A 56 -7.57 9.61 -1.18
N ARG A 57 -8.75 9.02 -1.42
CA ARG A 57 -9.86 9.73 -2.06
C ARG A 57 -10.49 10.79 -1.17
N LEU A 58 -10.59 10.53 0.14
CA LEU A 58 -11.19 11.45 1.10
C LEU A 58 -10.37 12.73 1.27
N THR A 59 -9.04 12.59 1.20
CA THR A 59 -8.10 13.72 1.40
C THR A 59 -7.62 14.35 0.11
N ASP A 60 -8.10 13.86 -1.05
CA ASP A 60 -7.62 14.24 -2.38
C ASP A 60 -6.08 14.15 -2.47
N ALA A 61 -5.51 13.09 -1.86
CA ALA A 61 -4.07 12.92 -1.79
C ALA A 61 -3.45 12.73 -3.17
N GLU A 62 -2.32 13.36 -3.39
CA GLU A 62 -1.50 13.25 -4.62
C GLU A 62 -0.13 12.62 -4.34
N ASN A 63 0.42 12.83 -3.14
CA ASN A 63 1.74 12.36 -2.74
C ASN A 63 1.65 11.43 -1.53
N TYR A 64 2.05 10.19 -1.72
CA TYR A 64 1.99 9.14 -0.72
C TYR A 64 3.37 8.58 -0.41
N LEU A 65 3.69 8.45 0.86
CA LEU A 65 4.92 7.83 1.37
C LEU A 65 4.62 6.48 1.99
N GLU A 66 5.31 5.44 1.57
CA GLU A 66 5.21 4.09 2.14
C GLU A 66 6.56 3.62 2.66
N ILE A 67 6.60 3.24 3.95
CA ILE A 67 7.78 2.67 4.58
C ILE A 67 7.51 1.19 4.90
N GLY A 68 8.13 0.30 4.14
CA GLY A 68 7.88 -1.12 4.19
C GLY A 68 6.89 -1.57 3.10
N VAL A 69 7.41 -1.89 1.92
CA VAL A 69 6.62 -2.29 0.74
C VAL A 69 6.23 -3.76 0.81
N PHE A 70 7.15 -4.62 1.26
CA PHE A 70 7.03 -6.07 1.19
C PHE A 70 6.69 -6.52 -0.24
N THR A 71 5.58 -7.23 -0.44
CA THR A 71 5.13 -7.68 -1.78
C THR A 71 4.31 -6.63 -2.53
N GLY A 72 4.07 -5.45 -1.94
CA GLY A 72 3.47 -4.30 -2.62
C GLY A 72 1.95 -4.23 -2.64
N TYR A 73 1.26 -4.95 -1.75
CA TYR A 73 -0.21 -4.94 -1.75
C TYR A 73 -0.78 -3.56 -1.41
N SER A 74 -0.28 -2.90 -0.36
CA SER A 74 -0.69 -1.55 0.04
C SER A 74 -0.35 -0.51 -1.02
N SER A 75 0.92 -0.48 -1.48
CA SER A 75 1.35 0.47 -2.51
C SER A 75 0.58 0.33 -3.82
N THR A 76 0.24 -0.90 -4.24
CA THR A 76 -0.60 -1.13 -5.42
C THR A 76 -2.02 -0.58 -5.21
N ALA A 77 -2.64 -0.86 -4.06
CA ALA A 77 -3.99 -0.39 -3.75
C ALA A 77 -4.06 1.14 -3.70
N VAL A 78 -3.07 1.77 -3.08
CA VAL A 78 -2.96 3.23 -3.00
C VAL A 78 -2.71 3.84 -4.38
N ALA A 79 -1.79 3.30 -5.16
CA ALA A 79 -1.48 3.81 -6.50
C ALA A 79 -2.68 3.73 -7.47
N LEU A 80 -3.53 2.69 -7.33
CA LEU A 80 -4.81 2.58 -8.05
C LEU A 80 -5.83 3.63 -7.61
N ALA A 81 -5.77 4.09 -6.35
CA ALA A 81 -6.68 5.10 -5.81
C ALA A 81 -6.25 6.53 -6.11
N LEU A 82 -4.93 6.77 -6.22
CA LEU A 82 -4.35 8.07 -6.55
C LEU A 82 -4.77 8.56 -7.95
N PRO A 83 -4.89 9.88 -8.16
CA PRO A 83 -5.10 10.44 -9.49
C PRO A 83 -3.94 10.08 -10.43
N GLU A 84 -4.11 10.30 -11.74
CA GLU A 84 -3.10 9.90 -12.74
C GLU A 84 -1.73 10.56 -12.51
N HIS A 85 -1.73 11.80 -12.06
CA HIS A 85 -0.50 12.55 -11.71
C HIS A 85 0.03 12.24 -10.30
N GLY A 86 -0.71 11.47 -9.50
CA GLY A 86 -0.32 11.11 -8.13
C GLY A 86 0.95 10.28 -8.08
N ARG A 87 1.69 10.36 -6.98
CA ARG A 87 2.99 9.72 -6.80
C ARG A 87 3.07 8.98 -5.48
N VAL A 88 3.73 7.84 -5.54
CA VAL A 88 4.11 7.00 -4.39
C VAL A 88 5.62 7.00 -4.26
N THR A 89 6.12 7.43 -3.12
CA THR A 89 7.50 7.17 -2.70
C THR A 89 7.49 5.95 -1.80
N ALA A 90 8.08 4.86 -2.25
CA ALA A 90 8.06 3.56 -1.60
C ALA A 90 9.46 3.19 -1.11
N CYS A 91 9.61 2.86 0.17
CA CYS A 91 10.89 2.51 0.79
C CYS A 91 10.86 1.06 1.28
N ASP A 92 11.85 0.27 0.90
CA ASP A 92 12.07 -1.07 1.42
C ASP A 92 13.57 -1.40 1.40
N ILE A 93 13.97 -2.39 2.19
CA ILE A 93 15.36 -2.87 2.23
C ILE A 93 15.55 -4.21 1.51
N ASN A 94 14.46 -4.87 1.13
CA ASN A 94 14.50 -6.24 0.60
C ASN A 94 14.13 -6.29 -0.88
N ALA A 95 15.14 -6.38 -1.74
CA ALA A 95 14.95 -6.48 -3.18
C ALA A 95 14.11 -7.70 -3.60
N ALA A 96 14.28 -8.86 -2.94
CA ALA A 96 13.55 -10.08 -3.29
C ALA A 96 12.04 -9.95 -3.03
N TYR A 97 11.64 -9.24 -1.99
CA TYR A 97 10.22 -8.98 -1.72
C TYR A 97 9.65 -7.98 -2.74
N THR A 98 10.39 -6.94 -3.05
CA THR A 98 9.93 -5.87 -3.95
C THR A 98 9.88 -6.28 -5.42
N GLU A 99 10.46 -7.42 -5.81
CA GLU A 99 10.21 -7.99 -7.15
C GLU A 99 8.73 -8.35 -7.34
N TYR A 100 8.08 -8.94 -6.31
CA TYR A 100 6.63 -9.17 -6.34
C TYR A 100 5.85 -7.86 -6.52
N ALA A 101 6.29 -6.81 -5.83
CA ALA A 101 5.68 -5.50 -5.91
C ALA A 101 5.81 -4.90 -7.32
N ARG A 102 7.00 -4.94 -7.93
CA ARG A 102 7.25 -4.46 -9.29
C ARG A 102 6.34 -5.13 -10.32
N GLU A 103 6.23 -6.46 -10.26
CA GLU A 103 5.34 -7.21 -11.13
C GLU A 103 3.87 -6.78 -10.95
N ALA A 104 3.42 -6.66 -9.70
CA ALA A 104 2.06 -6.22 -9.39
C ALA A 104 1.76 -4.80 -9.85
N TRP A 105 2.70 -3.86 -9.71
CA TRP A 105 2.57 -2.49 -10.19
C TRP A 105 2.46 -2.42 -11.72
N GLN A 106 3.24 -3.24 -12.42
CA GLN A 106 3.16 -3.36 -13.89
C GLN A 106 1.82 -3.94 -14.31
N GLU A 107 1.40 -5.03 -13.68
CA GLU A 107 0.14 -5.70 -13.98
C GLU A 107 -1.08 -4.82 -13.70
N ALA A 108 -1.01 -4.00 -12.65
CA ALA A 108 -2.04 -3.02 -12.30
C ALA A 108 -1.98 -1.74 -13.16
N GLY A 109 -0.95 -1.56 -14.00
CA GLY A 109 -0.75 -0.37 -14.83
C GLY A 109 -0.34 0.88 -14.06
N VAL A 110 0.15 0.74 -12.81
CA VAL A 110 0.47 1.87 -11.92
C VAL A 110 1.98 2.06 -11.65
N ALA A 111 2.83 1.27 -12.28
CA ALA A 111 4.28 1.32 -12.05
C ALA A 111 4.87 2.72 -12.29
N HIS A 112 4.31 3.49 -13.21
CA HIS A 112 4.76 4.86 -13.53
C HIS A 112 4.49 5.88 -12.41
N LYS A 113 3.62 5.56 -11.46
CA LYS A 113 3.35 6.40 -10.28
C LYS A 113 4.32 6.16 -9.12
N ILE A 114 5.09 5.05 -9.14
CA ILE A 114 5.78 4.54 -7.96
C ILE A 114 7.30 4.64 -8.12
N SER A 115 7.94 5.35 -7.19
CA SER A 115 9.39 5.42 -7.04
C SER A 115 9.83 4.56 -5.87
N LEU A 116 10.56 3.48 -6.16
CA LEU A 116 11.05 2.55 -5.13
C LEU A 116 12.50 2.88 -4.75
N HIS A 117 12.72 3.08 -3.46
CA HIS A 117 14.02 3.27 -2.84
C HIS A 117 14.40 2.02 -2.03
N LEU A 118 15.43 1.30 -2.50
CA LEU A 118 15.94 0.07 -1.88
C LEU A 118 17.12 0.39 -0.95
N GLN A 119 16.80 0.97 0.20
CA GLN A 119 17.74 1.29 1.26
C GLN A 119 16.97 1.47 2.58
N PRO A 120 17.64 1.52 3.74
CA PRO A 120 16.99 1.88 5.00
C PRO A 120 16.24 3.22 4.85
N ALA A 121 14.95 3.22 5.21
CA ALA A 121 14.06 4.37 4.98
C ALA A 121 14.61 5.69 5.55
N ILE A 122 15.36 5.64 6.65
CA ILE A 122 15.95 6.85 7.24
C ILE A 122 16.86 7.59 6.24
N PHE A 123 17.62 6.89 5.41
CA PHE A 123 18.47 7.54 4.41
C PHE A 123 17.64 8.16 3.29
N THR A 124 16.57 7.47 2.85
CA THR A 124 15.65 8.06 1.87
C THR A 124 14.96 9.31 2.43
N LEU A 125 14.53 9.29 3.69
CA LEU A 125 13.90 10.43 4.34
C LEU A 125 14.88 11.62 4.46
N ASP A 126 16.14 11.38 4.83
CA ASP A 126 17.19 12.40 4.89
C ASP A 126 17.44 13.02 3.50
N GLU A 127 17.51 12.18 2.46
CA GLU A 127 17.65 12.64 1.06
C GLU A 127 16.46 13.51 0.62
N LEU A 128 15.23 13.09 0.96
CA LEU A 128 14.01 13.85 0.66
C LEU A 128 13.99 15.19 1.38
N LEU A 129 14.39 15.23 2.66
CA LEU A 129 14.51 16.48 3.42
C LEU A 129 15.57 17.40 2.81
N ALA A 130 16.74 16.87 2.45
CA ALA A 130 17.80 17.62 1.80
C ALA A 130 17.38 18.16 0.41
N ALA A 131 16.48 17.45 -0.27
CA ALA A 131 15.88 17.89 -1.55
C ALA A 131 14.71 18.88 -1.37
N GLY A 132 14.46 19.37 -0.15
CA GLY A 132 13.38 20.33 0.14
C GLY A 132 11.97 19.73 0.09
N ARG A 133 11.83 18.41 0.30
CA ARG A 133 10.55 17.71 0.28
C ARG A 133 9.87 17.64 1.66
N ALA A 134 10.28 18.49 2.62
CA ALA A 134 9.53 18.65 3.87
C ALA A 134 8.07 19.07 3.56
N ASP A 135 7.12 18.57 4.34
CA ASP A 135 5.69 18.89 4.24
C ASP A 135 5.07 18.66 2.82
N SER A 136 5.64 17.73 2.04
CA SER A 136 5.22 17.50 0.65
C SER A 136 4.41 16.20 0.45
N TYR A 137 4.11 15.48 1.51
CA TYR A 137 3.31 14.25 1.47
C TYR A 137 1.97 14.46 2.15
N ASP A 138 0.91 13.99 1.50
CA ASP A 138 -0.47 14.09 2.00
C ASP A 138 -0.80 12.96 2.97
N LEU A 139 -0.23 11.77 2.71
CA LEU A 139 -0.40 10.58 3.55
C LEU A 139 0.92 9.82 3.66
N ALA A 140 1.14 9.17 4.81
CA ALA A 140 2.24 8.24 5.04
C ALA A 140 1.74 6.94 5.69
N PHE A 141 2.35 5.80 5.34
CA PHE A 141 2.05 4.47 5.90
C PHE A 141 3.32 3.69 6.23
#